data_2225f4464d872508621d34697621d2c1
#
_entry.id   2225f4464d872508621d34697621d2c1
#
_cell.length_a   1.000
_cell.length_b   1.000
_cell.length_c   1.000
_cell.angle_alpha   90.00
_cell.angle_beta   90.00
_cell.angle_gamma   90.00
#
_symmetry.space_group_name_H-M   'P 1'
#
loop_
_entity.id
_entity.type
_entity.pdbx_description
1 polymer ?
#
loop_
_entity_poly.entity_id
_entity_poly.type
_entity_poly.pdbx_seq_one_letter_code
_entity_poly.pdbx_strand_id
1 'polypeptide(L)'
;ALNCDLDEATRFYNENEVGFGKMLDLSCGKGAEIIRMSDFENAEAFYDYIKEKGFGVVEEYLINHDKIREVYEPALNTMRMITIIGDDNEPHLFFAAQKFGVNGRFIDVHGIHAPIDLETGIVHFPFHSGNTDTDLIYTKHPDTGYDLTNYEVPMFKESKEMILRAAMKVPEMRYVGWDVAVTNKGPKIVEGNDYTAYDYMQLPYQNPSRIGVIPDILKLVPSFKDELYK
;
A
#
# COMPACT_ATOMS: atom_id res chain seq x y z
N ALA A 1 -14.04 -5.84 -13.84
CA ALA A 1 -14.41 -5.51 -15.22
C ALA A 1 -14.58 -6.74 -16.10
N LEU A 2 -13.77 -7.79 -15.99
CA LEU A 2 -13.95 -9.02 -16.81
C LEU A 2 -15.34 -9.64 -16.68
N ASN A 3 -15.90 -9.68 -15.49
CA ASN A 3 -17.22 -10.24 -15.18
C ASN A 3 -18.28 -9.17 -14.91
N CYS A 4 -17.97 -7.90 -15.13
CA CYS A 4 -18.89 -6.78 -14.96
C CYS A 4 -19.96 -6.80 -16.05
N ASP A 5 -21.21 -6.59 -15.66
CA ASP A 5 -22.32 -6.36 -16.60
C ASP A 5 -22.52 -4.85 -16.84
N LEU A 6 -23.44 -4.52 -17.76
CA LEU A 6 -23.72 -3.14 -18.12
C LEU A 6 -24.34 -2.35 -16.93
N ASP A 7 -25.14 -2.99 -16.09
CA ASP A 7 -25.79 -2.34 -14.95
C ASP A 7 -24.75 -1.94 -13.89
N GLU A 8 -23.77 -2.80 -13.62
CA GLU A 8 -22.65 -2.50 -12.73
C GLU A 8 -21.75 -1.38 -13.28
N ALA A 9 -21.44 -1.45 -14.58
CA ALA A 9 -20.68 -0.39 -15.26
C ALA A 9 -21.41 0.95 -15.25
N THR A 10 -22.73 0.92 -15.47
CA THR A 10 -23.58 2.13 -15.43
C THR A 10 -23.61 2.75 -14.04
N ARG A 11 -23.71 1.92 -13.00
CA ARG A 11 -23.64 2.41 -11.62
C ARG A 11 -22.29 3.07 -11.33
N PHE A 12 -21.19 2.38 -11.67
CA PHE A 12 -19.85 2.93 -11.49
C PHE A 12 -19.65 4.25 -12.24
N TYR A 13 -20.08 4.33 -13.51
CA TYR A 13 -20.02 5.52 -14.34
C TYR A 13 -20.75 6.71 -13.71
N ASN A 14 -21.94 6.49 -13.14
CA ASN A 14 -22.74 7.54 -12.53
C ASN A 14 -22.25 8.00 -11.15
N GLU A 15 -21.57 7.11 -10.42
CA GLU A 15 -21.11 7.36 -9.04
C GLU A 15 -19.69 7.94 -8.98
N ASN A 16 -18.92 7.84 -10.07
CA ASN A 16 -17.51 8.23 -10.08
C ASN A 16 -17.22 9.18 -11.25
N GLU A 17 -16.42 10.20 -11.01
CA GLU A 17 -15.90 11.09 -12.06
C GLU A 17 -14.67 10.50 -12.74
N VAL A 18 -13.86 9.74 -11.97
CA VAL A 18 -12.60 9.15 -12.40
C VAL A 18 -12.49 7.72 -11.85
N GLY A 19 -12.12 6.80 -12.71
CA GLY A 19 -11.80 5.42 -12.37
C GLY A 19 -10.31 5.11 -12.59
N PHE A 20 -9.89 3.97 -12.06
CA PHE A 20 -8.55 3.41 -12.25
C PHE A 20 -8.67 1.98 -12.74
N GLY A 21 -8.31 1.74 -14.01
CA GLY A 21 -8.34 0.42 -14.64
C GLY A 21 -7.03 -0.33 -14.40
N LYS A 22 -7.14 -1.63 -14.06
CA LYS A 22 -5.99 -2.53 -13.82
C LYS A 22 -6.13 -3.80 -14.62
N MET A 23 -5.01 -4.30 -15.14
CA MET A 23 -4.90 -5.65 -15.69
C MET A 23 -4.69 -6.65 -14.55
N LEU A 24 -5.27 -7.87 -14.66
CA LEU A 24 -5.12 -8.91 -13.61
C LEU A 24 -3.77 -9.61 -13.63
N ASP A 25 -3.14 -9.69 -14.79
CA ASP A 25 -1.91 -10.45 -15.03
C ASP A 25 -0.63 -9.59 -15.02
N LEU A 26 -0.78 -8.29 -14.70
CA LEU A 26 0.33 -7.34 -14.64
C LEU A 26 0.49 -6.78 -13.22
N SER A 27 1.73 -6.50 -12.84
CA SER A 27 2.10 -5.95 -11.54
C SER A 27 2.80 -4.60 -11.66
N CYS A 28 3.00 -3.92 -10.53
CA CYS A 28 3.74 -2.65 -10.46
C CYS A 28 3.13 -1.54 -11.34
N GLY A 29 1.81 -1.51 -11.47
CA GLY A 29 1.08 -0.49 -12.25
C GLY A 29 1.22 -0.61 -13.77
N LYS A 30 1.84 -1.68 -14.28
CA LYS A 30 1.90 -1.93 -15.72
C LYS A 30 0.50 -2.14 -16.28
N GLY A 31 0.18 -1.48 -17.39
CA GLY A 31 -1.16 -1.56 -18.01
C GLY A 31 -2.27 -0.91 -17.19
N ALA A 32 -1.94 -0.18 -16.11
CA ALA A 32 -2.92 0.60 -15.39
C ALA A 32 -3.22 1.92 -16.11
N GLU A 33 -4.47 2.37 -16.04
CA GLU A 33 -4.93 3.57 -16.73
C GLU A 33 -5.90 4.38 -15.86
N ILE A 34 -5.76 5.72 -15.89
CA ILE A 34 -6.73 6.64 -15.30
C ILE A 34 -7.83 6.89 -16.34
N ILE A 35 -9.06 6.58 -15.97
CA ILE A 35 -10.23 6.63 -16.85
C ILE A 35 -11.14 7.77 -16.38
N ARG A 36 -11.36 8.76 -17.22
CA ARG A 36 -12.27 9.88 -16.90
C ARG A 36 -13.63 9.61 -17.50
N MET A 37 -14.67 9.67 -16.68
CA MET A 37 -16.04 9.42 -17.17
C MET A 37 -16.48 10.46 -18.19
N SER A 38 -15.93 11.69 -18.11
CA SER A 38 -16.17 12.76 -19.08
C SER A 38 -15.68 12.47 -20.51
N ASP A 39 -14.83 11.46 -20.68
CA ASP A 39 -14.29 11.07 -21.99
C ASP A 39 -15.28 10.19 -22.79
N PHE A 40 -16.40 9.80 -22.18
CA PHE A 40 -17.42 8.93 -22.75
C PHE A 40 -18.77 9.65 -22.88
N GLU A 41 -19.48 9.40 -23.97
CA GLU A 41 -20.82 9.97 -24.17
C GLU A 41 -21.85 9.46 -23.15
N ASN A 42 -21.70 8.21 -22.73
CA ASN A 42 -22.61 7.50 -21.82
C ASN A 42 -21.95 6.27 -21.21
N ALA A 43 -22.69 5.61 -20.33
CA ALA A 43 -22.22 4.42 -19.63
C ALA A 43 -21.99 3.21 -20.56
N GLU A 44 -22.72 3.09 -21.67
CA GLU A 44 -22.52 2.02 -22.66
C GLU A 44 -21.15 2.17 -23.33
N ALA A 45 -20.79 3.40 -23.75
CA ALA A 45 -19.49 3.68 -24.34
C ALA A 45 -18.34 3.39 -23.36
N PHE A 46 -18.52 3.71 -22.08
CA PHE A 46 -17.58 3.35 -21.03
C PHE A 46 -17.47 1.82 -20.85
N TYR A 47 -18.60 1.12 -20.83
CA TYR A 47 -18.64 -0.34 -20.72
C TYR A 47 -17.90 -1.03 -21.86
N ASP A 48 -18.18 -0.62 -23.11
CA ASP A 48 -17.49 -1.14 -24.30
C ASP A 48 -15.99 -0.90 -24.23
N TYR A 49 -15.58 0.29 -23.80
CA TYR A 49 -14.17 0.64 -23.62
C TYR A 49 -13.45 -0.27 -22.62
N ILE A 50 -14.01 -0.49 -21.43
CA ILE A 50 -13.37 -1.34 -20.41
C ILE A 50 -13.29 -2.80 -20.84
N LYS A 51 -14.25 -3.26 -21.66
CA LYS A 51 -14.23 -4.61 -22.27
C LYS A 51 -13.17 -4.72 -23.36
N GLU A 52 -13.08 -3.75 -24.26
CA GLU A 52 -12.09 -3.72 -25.34
C GLU A 52 -10.66 -3.68 -24.77
N LYS A 53 -10.41 -2.86 -23.74
CA LYS A 53 -9.13 -2.78 -23.05
C LYS A 53 -8.77 -4.05 -22.28
N GLY A 54 -9.75 -4.85 -21.90
CA GLY A 54 -9.55 -6.10 -21.14
C GLY A 54 -9.12 -5.86 -19.69
N PHE A 55 -9.54 -4.73 -19.07
CA PHE A 55 -9.27 -4.52 -17.65
C PHE A 55 -9.89 -5.62 -16.79
N GLY A 56 -9.10 -6.17 -15.87
CA GLY A 56 -9.58 -7.13 -14.89
C GLY A 56 -10.43 -6.48 -13.80
N VAL A 57 -10.01 -5.27 -13.39
CA VAL A 57 -10.69 -4.46 -12.37
C VAL A 57 -10.73 -3.00 -12.83
N VAL A 58 -11.84 -2.32 -12.56
CA VAL A 58 -11.92 -0.85 -12.55
C VAL A 58 -12.42 -0.44 -11.18
N GLU A 59 -11.69 0.44 -10.52
CA GLU A 59 -11.97 0.89 -9.17
C GLU A 59 -11.98 2.42 -9.04
N GLU A 60 -12.51 2.93 -7.92
CA GLU A 60 -12.49 4.36 -7.58
C GLU A 60 -11.06 4.91 -7.68
N TYR A 61 -10.89 6.05 -8.34
CA TYR A 61 -9.61 6.75 -8.32
C TYR A 61 -9.40 7.41 -6.96
N LEU A 62 -8.37 6.97 -6.24
CA LEU A 62 -8.07 7.46 -4.90
C LEU A 62 -7.16 8.69 -4.97
N ILE A 63 -7.48 9.68 -4.15
CA ILE A 63 -6.66 10.87 -3.92
C ILE A 63 -6.18 10.85 -2.47
N ASN A 64 -4.88 10.96 -2.27
CA ASN A 64 -4.32 11.00 -0.93
C ASN A 64 -4.83 12.17 -0.10
N HIS A 65 -4.79 11.98 1.22
CA HIS A 65 -4.97 13.01 2.22
C HIS A 65 -4.01 14.19 1.98
N ASP A 66 -4.46 15.43 2.21
CA ASP A 66 -3.72 16.64 1.90
C ASP A 66 -2.31 16.66 2.50
N LYS A 67 -2.14 16.24 3.75
CA LYS A 67 -0.80 16.11 4.38
C LYS A 67 0.16 15.17 3.63
N ILE A 68 -0.35 14.13 2.98
CA ILE A 68 0.47 13.21 2.17
C ILE A 68 0.81 13.86 0.83
N ARG A 69 -0.15 14.56 0.24
CA ARG A 69 0.03 15.30 -1.01
C ARG A 69 1.03 16.45 -0.88
N GLU A 70 1.10 17.10 0.29
CA GLU A 70 2.11 18.11 0.60
C GLU A 70 3.54 17.57 0.49
N VAL A 71 3.74 16.28 0.77
CA VAL A 71 5.05 15.62 0.62
C VAL A 71 5.32 15.31 -0.85
N TYR A 72 4.38 14.64 -1.52
CA TYR A 72 4.51 14.27 -2.93
C TYR A 72 3.13 14.06 -3.56
N GLU A 73 2.73 14.98 -4.42
CA GLU A 73 1.39 15.01 -4.99
C GLU A 73 1.18 14.07 -6.18
N PRO A 74 2.17 13.82 -7.08
CA PRO A 74 1.91 13.11 -8.33
C PRO A 74 1.50 11.64 -8.17
N ALA A 75 1.83 10.98 -7.05
CA ALA A 75 1.54 9.57 -6.85
C ALA A 75 0.40 9.30 -5.87
N LEU A 76 -0.26 8.15 -6.03
CA LEU A 76 -0.97 7.53 -4.91
C LEU A 76 0.08 6.93 -3.96
N ASN A 77 0.42 7.70 -2.91
CA ASN A 77 1.38 7.30 -1.89
C ASN A 77 0.69 6.41 -0.86
N THR A 78 1.15 5.18 -0.70
CA THR A 78 0.50 4.19 0.18
C THR A 78 1.35 3.87 1.40
N MET A 79 0.73 3.38 2.47
CA MET A 79 1.44 2.71 3.53
C MET A 79 1.55 1.22 3.21
N ARG A 80 2.75 0.65 3.30
CA ARG A 80 2.92 -0.78 3.44
C ARG A 80 2.76 -1.14 4.91
N MET A 81 1.73 -1.92 5.24
CA MET A 81 1.45 -2.40 6.60
C MET A 81 1.46 -3.93 6.59
N ILE A 82 2.26 -4.55 7.45
CA ILE A 82 2.40 -6.01 7.49
C ILE A 82 1.73 -6.54 8.74
N THR A 83 0.79 -7.47 8.56
CA THR A 83 0.13 -8.18 9.65
C THR A 83 0.60 -9.62 9.75
N ILE A 84 0.69 -10.11 10.99
CA ILE A 84 0.92 -11.52 11.33
C ILE A 84 -0.21 -11.98 12.23
N ILE A 85 -0.84 -13.10 11.91
CA ILE A 85 -1.72 -13.79 12.84
C ILE A 85 -0.85 -14.70 13.71
N GLY A 86 -0.79 -14.39 15.00
CA GLY A 86 0.03 -15.10 15.99
C GLY A 86 -0.48 -16.49 16.30
N ASP A 87 0.24 -17.23 17.16
CA ASP A 87 -0.22 -18.51 17.70
C ASP A 87 -1.38 -18.34 18.70
N ASP A 88 -1.62 -17.12 19.14
CA ASP A 88 -2.83 -16.70 19.89
C ASP A 88 -4.08 -16.57 19.01
N ASN A 89 -3.96 -16.74 17.69
CA ASN A 89 -4.96 -16.53 16.66
C ASN A 89 -5.46 -15.07 16.54
N GLU A 90 -4.67 -14.12 17.03
CA GLU A 90 -4.97 -12.68 16.92
C GLU A 90 -4.08 -12.02 15.85
N PRO A 91 -4.59 -10.99 15.18
CA PRO A 91 -3.83 -10.24 14.17
C PRO A 91 -2.96 -9.18 14.85
N HIS A 92 -1.69 -9.18 14.54
CA HIS A 92 -0.71 -8.21 15.03
C HIS A 92 -0.17 -7.37 13.87
N LEU A 93 -0.14 -6.04 14.03
CA LEU A 93 0.62 -5.17 13.13
C LEU A 93 2.11 -5.34 13.46
N PHE A 94 2.86 -5.91 12.53
CA PHE A 94 4.26 -6.25 12.71
C PHE A 94 5.22 -5.17 12.18
N PHE A 95 4.84 -4.52 11.09
CA PHE A 95 5.64 -3.48 10.43
C PHE A 95 4.73 -2.49 9.71
N ALA A 96 5.17 -1.23 9.63
CA ALA A 96 4.56 -0.23 8.78
C ALA A 96 5.62 0.73 8.20
N ALA A 97 5.43 1.13 6.96
CA ALA A 97 6.22 2.18 6.31
C ALA A 97 5.33 3.01 5.38
N GLN A 98 5.45 4.33 5.44
CA GLN A 98 4.87 5.21 4.44
C GLN A 98 5.75 5.20 3.20
N LYS A 99 5.15 4.94 2.05
CA LYS A 99 5.82 5.03 0.75
C LYS A 99 5.51 6.38 0.10
N PHE A 100 6.50 6.97 -0.54
CA PHE A 100 6.31 8.17 -1.37
C PHE A 100 6.92 7.92 -2.73
N GLY A 101 6.20 8.32 -3.78
CA GLY A 101 6.71 8.29 -5.16
C GLY A 101 7.88 9.25 -5.34
N VAL A 102 8.61 9.09 -6.44
CA VAL A 102 9.71 9.97 -6.87
C VAL A 102 9.76 10.08 -8.40
N ASN A 103 10.49 11.04 -8.90
CA ASN A 103 10.78 11.22 -10.33
C ASN A 103 9.53 11.42 -11.19
N GLY A 104 8.52 12.14 -10.69
CA GLY A 104 7.28 12.45 -11.41
C GLY A 104 6.37 11.24 -11.65
N ARG A 105 6.62 10.10 -11.01
CA ARG A 105 5.80 8.89 -11.17
C ARG A 105 4.47 9.04 -10.46
N PHE A 106 3.41 8.44 -11.03
CA PHE A 106 2.05 8.43 -10.45
C PHE A 106 1.81 7.23 -9.50
N ILE A 107 2.80 6.33 -9.35
CA ILE A 107 2.81 5.22 -8.40
C ILE A 107 4.06 5.32 -7.52
N ASP A 108 3.97 4.79 -6.30
CA ASP A 108 5.03 4.85 -5.30
C ASP A 108 6.06 3.71 -5.38
N VAL A 109 5.96 2.88 -6.42
CA VAL A 109 6.92 1.77 -6.67
C VAL A 109 8.33 2.32 -6.92
N HIS A 110 9.30 1.79 -6.20
CA HIS A 110 10.71 2.25 -6.20
C HIS A 110 10.89 3.70 -5.74
N GLY A 111 9.94 4.23 -4.99
CA GLY A 111 10.06 5.53 -4.33
C GLY A 111 10.93 5.49 -3.07
N ILE A 112 10.55 6.24 -2.06
CA ILE A 112 11.19 6.18 -0.75
C ILE A 112 10.27 5.48 0.27
N HIS A 113 10.87 4.79 1.22
CA HIS A 113 10.17 4.09 2.30
C HIS A 113 10.56 4.70 3.64
N ALA A 114 9.58 5.21 4.34
CA ALA A 114 9.73 5.87 5.64
C ALA A 114 9.09 4.98 6.72
N PRO A 115 9.88 4.22 7.49
CA PRO A 115 9.36 3.37 8.55
C PRO A 115 8.60 4.17 9.60
N ILE A 116 7.51 3.60 10.08
CA ILE A 116 6.59 4.24 11.03
C ILE A 116 6.71 3.55 12.38
N ASP A 117 6.77 4.33 13.45
CA ASP A 117 6.58 3.82 14.79
C ASP A 117 5.15 3.33 14.97
N LEU A 118 4.98 2.05 15.33
CA LEU A 118 3.69 1.38 15.35
C LEU A 118 2.76 1.84 16.48
N GLU A 119 3.28 2.55 17.48
CA GLU A 119 2.51 3.09 18.59
C GLU A 119 2.09 4.54 18.34
N THR A 120 3.00 5.34 17.77
CA THR A 120 2.78 6.78 17.61
C THR A 120 2.30 7.19 16.22
N GLY A 121 2.57 6.38 15.18
CA GLY A 121 2.30 6.74 13.78
C GLY A 121 3.32 7.74 13.21
N ILE A 122 4.43 7.98 13.91
CA ILE A 122 5.46 8.92 13.48
C ILE A 122 6.51 8.19 12.64
N VAL A 123 6.94 8.83 11.56
CA VAL A 123 7.99 8.31 10.69
C VAL A 123 9.32 8.28 11.41
N HIS A 124 9.96 7.12 11.43
CA HIS A 124 11.33 6.98 11.88
C HIS A 124 12.32 7.52 10.85
N PHE A 125 13.36 8.11 11.35
CA PHE A 125 14.54 8.46 10.60
C PHE A 125 15.59 7.35 10.74
N PRO A 126 16.32 6.97 9.69
CA PRO A 126 16.31 7.46 8.29
C PRO A 126 15.31 6.75 7.38
N PHE A 127 14.99 7.39 6.23
CA PHE A 127 14.20 6.78 5.15
C PHE A 127 15.13 6.11 4.14
N HIS A 128 14.62 5.09 3.47
CA HIS A 128 15.35 4.34 2.47
C HIS A 128 14.79 4.55 1.08
N SER A 129 15.68 4.42 0.07
CA SER A 129 15.23 4.15 -1.29
C SER A 129 14.37 2.90 -1.31
N GLY A 130 13.28 2.90 -2.08
CA GLY A 130 12.50 1.70 -2.37
C GLY A 130 13.25 0.68 -3.24
N ASN A 131 14.43 1.03 -3.74
CA ASN A 131 15.36 0.08 -4.33
C ASN A 131 16.34 -0.39 -3.25
N THR A 132 16.14 -1.59 -2.74
CA THR A 132 16.94 -2.21 -1.68
C THR A 132 18.35 -2.62 -2.11
N ASP A 133 18.64 -2.58 -3.41
CA ASP A 133 20.00 -2.78 -3.95
C ASP A 133 20.92 -1.57 -3.70
N THR A 134 20.39 -0.49 -3.13
CA THR A 134 21.15 0.71 -2.83
C THR A 134 21.10 1.05 -1.35
N ASP A 135 22.19 1.60 -0.82
CA ASP A 135 22.28 2.14 0.54
C ASP A 135 21.84 3.63 0.61
N LEU A 136 21.02 4.07 -0.35
CA LEU A 136 20.56 5.47 -0.39
C LEU A 136 19.60 5.76 0.74
N ILE A 137 19.98 6.73 1.54
CA ILE A 137 19.24 7.22 2.69
C ILE A 137 18.89 8.68 2.46
N TYR A 138 17.67 9.04 2.81
CA TYR A 138 17.17 10.40 2.64
C TYR A 138 16.80 11.02 4.00
N THR A 139 17.06 12.30 4.16
CA THR A 139 16.58 13.13 5.27
C THR A 139 15.42 14.02 4.84
N LYS A 140 15.28 14.20 3.53
CA LYS A 140 14.20 14.95 2.88
C LYS A 140 13.75 14.22 1.63
N HIS A 141 12.52 14.46 1.23
CA HIS A 141 12.03 13.93 -0.03
C HIS A 141 12.91 14.43 -1.21
N PRO A 142 13.43 13.53 -2.06
CA PRO A 142 14.45 13.91 -3.05
C PRO A 142 13.94 14.93 -4.09
N ASP A 143 12.67 14.86 -4.49
CA ASP A 143 12.13 15.75 -5.52
C ASP A 143 11.58 17.06 -4.94
N THR A 144 10.92 17.00 -3.77
CA THR A 144 10.22 18.16 -3.21
C THR A 144 11.01 18.90 -2.14
N GLY A 145 12.03 18.25 -1.54
CA GLY A 145 12.78 18.77 -0.42
C GLY A 145 12.01 18.78 0.90
N TYR A 146 10.79 18.18 0.94
CA TYR A 146 9.98 18.12 2.15
C TYR A 146 10.72 17.35 3.25
N ASP A 147 10.77 17.95 4.44
CA ASP A 147 11.43 17.35 5.61
C ASP A 147 10.45 16.40 6.32
N LEU A 148 10.77 15.10 6.30
CA LEU A 148 9.95 14.06 6.92
C LEU A 148 10.31 13.81 8.40
N THR A 149 11.20 14.62 8.98
CA THR A 149 11.57 14.47 10.39
C THR A 149 10.35 14.66 11.30
N ASN A 150 10.03 13.65 12.09
CA ASN A 150 8.85 13.61 12.94
C ASN A 150 7.50 13.75 12.16
N TYR A 151 7.47 13.37 10.90
CA TYR A 151 6.23 13.38 10.13
C TYR A 151 5.23 12.39 10.74
N GLU A 152 4.09 12.90 11.17
CA GLU A 152 2.98 12.11 11.67
C GLU A 152 2.08 11.70 10.50
N VAL A 153 1.99 10.39 10.26
CA VAL A 153 1.14 9.85 9.19
C VAL A 153 -0.33 10.05 9.55
N PRO A 154 -1.10 10.76 8.71
CA PRO A 154 -2.51 11.01 9.02
C PRO A 154 -3.29 9.70 9.11
N MET A 155 -4.24 9.63 10.04
CA MET A 155 -5.15 8.47 10.23
C MET A 155 -4.43 7.11 10.38
N PHE A 156 -3.22 7.11 10.95
CA PHE A 156 -2.47 5.87 11.17
C PHE A 156 -3.22 4.89 12.07
N LYS A 157 -3.85 5.37 13.14
CA LYS A 157 -4.61 4.55 14.07
C LYS A 157 -5.80 3.87 13.38
N GLU A 158 -6.57 4.64 12.63
CA GLU A 158 -7.72 4.14 11.86
C GLU A 158 -7.29 3.12 10.81
N SER A 159 -6.15 3.37 10.15
CA SER A 159 -5.54 2.44 9.20
C SER A 159 -5.14 1.13 9.88
N LYS A 160 -4.47 1.20 11.04
CA LYS A 160 -4.11 0.03 11.86
C LYS A 160 -5.34 -0.80 12.24
N GLU A 161 -6.38 -0.16 12.75
CA GLU A 161 -7.63 -0.83 13.11
C GLU A 161 -8.31 -1.47 11.90
N MET A 162 -8.30 -0.81 10.75
CA MET A 162 -8.89 -1.33 9.52
C MET A 162 -8.18 -2.60 9.05
N ILE A 163 -6.84 -2.61 8.97
CA ILE A 163 -6.10 -3.78 8.46
C ILE A 163 -6.13 -4.96 9.43
N LEU A 164 -6.15 -4.72 10.74
CA LEU A 164 -6.32 -5.80 11.73
C LEU A 164 -7.68 -6.48 11.56
N ARG A 165 -8.75 -5.71 11.33
CA ARG A 165 -10.07 -6.29 10.98
C ARG A 165 -10.06 -7.03 9.64
N ALA A 166 -9.33 -6.50 8.64
CA ALA A 166 -9.23 -7.14 7.33
C ALA A 166 -8.48 -8.48 7.40
N ALA A 167 -7.38 -8.56 8.16
CA ALA A 167 -6.63 -9.80 8.38
C ALA A 167 -7.52 -10.92 8.92
N MET A 168 -8.46 -10.61 9.83
CA MET A 168 -9.41 -11.57 10.38
C MET A 168 -10.53 -11.99 9.41
N LYS A 169 -10.62 -11.40 8.22
CA LYS A 169 -11.52 -11.87 7.16
C LYS A 169 -10.92 -12.98 6.32
N VAL A 170 -9.60 -13.13 6.37
CA VAL A 170 -8.81 -14.15 5.64
C VAL A 170 -7.78 -14.78 6.58
N PRO A 171 -8.20 -15.38 7.72
CA PRO A 171 -7.30 -15.81 8.79
C PRO A 171 -6.34 -16.92 8.37
N GLU A 172 -6.62 -17.63 7.28
CA GLU A 172 -5.74 -18.62 6.67
C GLU A 172 -4.46 -17.99 6.11
N MET A 173 -4.53 -16.71 5.71
CA MET A 173 -3.39 -15.93 5.25
C MET A 173 -2.73 -15.25 6.45
N ARG A 174 -1.91 -16.00 7.18
CA ARG A 174 -1.31 -15.54 8.44
C ARG A 174 -0.28 -14.42 8.30
N TYR A 175 0.24 -14.18 7.10
CA TYR A 175 1.24 -13.14 6.81
C TYR A 175 0.81 -12.37 5.57
N VAL A 176 0.39 -11.12 5.74
CA VAL A 176 -0.11 -10.28 4.66
C VAL A 176 0.51 -8.89 4.71
N GLY A 177 0.98 -8.42 3.55
CA GLY A 177 1.37 -7.03 3.34
C GLY A 177 0.24 -6.24 2.67
N TRP A 178 -0.33 -5.29 3.41
CA TRP A 178 -1.41 -4.43 2.95
C TRP A 178 -0.86 -3.14 2.38
N ASP A 179 -1.33 -2.74 1.21
CA ASP A 179 -1.13 -1.39 0.69
C ASP A 179 -2.37 -0.56 1.03
N VAL A 180 -2.15 0.47 1.86
CA VAL A 180 -3.22 1.33 2.39
C VAL A 180 -3.02 2.75 1.90
N ALA A 181 -3.99 3.28 1.19
CA ALA A 181 -4.07 4.69 0.85
C ALA A 181 -4.87 5.45 1.91
N VAL A 182 -4.33 6.56 2.40
CA VAL A 182 -5.07 7.46 3.29
C VAL A 182 -5.63 8.60 2.45
N THR A 183 -6.94 8.77 2.51
CA THR A 183 -7.67 9.86 1.83
C THR A 183 -8.27 10.82 2.85
N ASN A 184 -8.74 12.00 2.42
CA ASN A 184 -9.48 12.92 3.30
C ASN A 184 -10.79 12.33 3.85
N LYS A 185 -11.29 11.23 3.24
CA LYS A 185 -12.51 10.52 3.69
C LYS A 185 -12.22 9.31 4.57
N GLY A 186 -10.95 8.98 4.81
CA GLY A 186 -10.52 7.82 5.59
C GLY A 186 -9.53 6.92 4.85
N PRO A 187 -8.97 5.92 5.55
CA PRO A 187 -8.08 4.95 4.95
C PRO A 187 -8.85 3.98 4.05
N LYS A 188 -8.20 3.54 2.98
CA LYS A 188 -8.68 2.56 2.00
C LYS A 188 -7.63 1.49 1.78
N ILE A 189 -8.02 0.21 1.78
CA ILE A 189 -7.15 -0.88 1.33
C ILE A 189 -7.11 -0.85 -0.19
N VAL A 190 -5.92 -0.74 -0.74
CA VAL A 190 -5.67 -0.82 -2.19
C VAL A 190 -5.51 -2.27 -2.62
N GLU A 191 -4.67 -3.02 -1.89
CA GLU A 191 -4.46 -4.44 -2.12
C GLU A 191 -3.90 -5.14 -0.87
N GLY A 192 -4.05 -6.47 -0.82
CA GLY A 192 -3.38 -7.35 0.12
C GLY A 192 -2.47 -8.30 -0.62
N ASN A 193 -1.20 -8.40 -0.21
CA ASN A 193 -0.18 -9.24 -0.80
C ASN A 193 0.12 -10.42 0.13
N ASP A 194 -0.16 -11.64 -0.32
CA ASP A 194 0.13 -12.90 0.40
C ASP A 194 1.62 -13.25 0.40
N TYR A 195 2.34 -12.75 -0.61
CA TYR A 195 3.79 -12.93 -0.74
C TYR A 195 4.51 -11.59 -0.65
N THR A 196 4.34 -10.90 0.50
CA THR A 196 4.94 -9.58 0.69
C THR A 196 6.44 -9.66 0.94
N ALA A 197 7.17 -8.72 0.32
CA ALA A 197 8.62 -8.60 0.51
C ALA A 197 8.97 -8.34 2.00
N TYR A 198 10.05 -8.96 2.44
CA TYR A 198 10.54 -8.91 3.83
C TYR A 198 11.85 -8.10 3.98
N ASP A 199 12.43 -7.65 2.89
CA ASP A 199 13.71 -6.95 2.83
C ASP A 199 13.67 -5.59 3.52
N TYR A 200 12.61 -4.79 3.31
CA TYR A 200 12.50 -3.44 3.88
C TYR A 200 12.60 -3.41 5.42
N MET A 201 11.96 -4.37 6.09
CA MET A 201 11.98 -4.41 7.55
C MET A 201 13.30 -4.92 8.13
N GLN A 202 14.21 -5.39 7.28
CA GLN A 202 15.50 -5.95 7.67
C GLN A 202 16.69 -5.05 7.30
N LEU A 203 16.45 -3.88 6.71
CA LEU A 203 17.51 -2.94 6.39
C LEU A 203 18.28 -2.52 7.66
N PRO A 204 19.62 -2.37 7.62
CA PRO A 204 20.45 -2.14 8.81
C PRO A 204 20.02 -0.93 9.63
N TYR A 205 19.48 0.11 9.00
CA TYR A 205 19.03 1.31 9.68
C TYR A 205 17.67 1.14 10.37
N GLN A 206 16.84 0.23 9.88
CA GLN A 206 15.56 -0.13 10.50
C GLN A 206 15.76 -1.20 11.58
N ASN A 207 16.80 -1.99 11.44
CA ASN A 207 17.20 -3.00 12.41
C ASN A 207 18.67 -2.81 12.80
N PRO A 208 18.99 -1.83 13.67
CA PRO A 208 20.38 -1.50 14.06
C PRO A 208 21.12 -2.67 14.69
N SER A 209 20.40 -3.60 15.32
CA SER A 209 21.00 -4.80 15.93
C SER A 209 21.59 -5.77 14.90
N ARG A 210 21.16 -5.66 13.62
CA ARG A 210 21.52 -6.56 12.52
C ARG A 210 21.23 -8.05 12.77
N ILE A 211 20.31 -8.34 13.69
CA ILE A 211 19.87 -9.69 14.00
C ILE A 211 18.77 -10.13 13.03
N GLY A 212 18.16 -9.20 12.34
CA GLY A 212 16.98 -9.41 11.48
C GLY A 212 15.69 -9.42 12.31
N VAL A 213 14.58 -9.75 11.68
CA VAL A 213 13.23 -9.70 12.28
C VAL A 213 12.73 -11.07 12.80
N ILE A 214 13.45 -12.13 12.53
CA ILE A 214 13.05 -13.49 12.95
C ILE A 214 12.81 -13.60 14.48
N PRO A 215 13.65 -13.02 15.37
CA PRO A 215 13.37 -13.08 16.80
C PRO A 215 12.03 -12.44 17.18
N ASP A 216 11.61 -11.41 16.47
CA ASP A 216 10.35 -10.72 16.74
C ASP A 216 9.15 -11.51 16.18
N ILE A 217 9.30 -12.13 15.01
CA ILE A 217 8.31 -13.06 14.45
C ILE A 217 8.08 -14.23 15.41
N LEU A 218 9.16 -14.80 15.97
CA LEU A 218 9.09 -15.91 16.92
C LEU A 218 8.42 -15.56 18.26
N LYS A 219 8.27 -14.30 18.59
CA LYS A 219 7.46 -13.88 19.75
C LYS A 219 5.97 -14.02 19.46
N LEU A 220 5.56 -13.78 18.22
CA LEU A 220 4.17 -13.89 17.78
C LEU A 220 3.80 -15.32 17.35
N VAL A 221 4.76 -16.04 16.75
CA VAL A 221 4.57 -17.41 16.23
C VAL A 221 5.67 -18.32 16.76
N PRO A 222 5.66 -18.65 18.06
CA PRO A 222 6.66 -19.55 18.67
C PRO A 222 6.72 -20.93 18.00
N SER A 223 5.59 -21.45 17.50
CA SER A 223 5.50 -22.73 16.77
C SER A 223 6.38 -22.79 15.52
N PHE A 224 6.69 -21.64 14.92
CA PHE A 224 7.54 -21.55 13.73
C PHE A 224 9.01 -21.94 14.02
N LYS A 225 9.44 -21.89 15.29
CA LYS A 225 10.81 -22.25 15.69
C LYS A 225 11.17 -23.68 15.29
N ASP A 226 10.23 -24.60 15.44
CA ASP A 226 10.46 -26.01 15.14
C ASP A 226 10.62 -26.30 13.63
N GLU A 227 10.17 -25.38 12.78
CA GLU A 227 10.31 -25.49 11.34
C GLU A 227 11.58 -24.83 10.80
N LEU A 228 12.10 -23.80 11.48
CA LEU A 228 13.33 -23.10 11.06
C LEU A 228 14.59 -23.97 11.19
N TYR A 229 14.57 -25.02 12.01
CA TYR A 229 15.74 -25.85 12.33
C TYR A 229 15.60 -27.30 11.80
N LYS A 230 14.61 -27.56 10.94
CA LYS A 230 14.47 -28.82 10.19
C LYS A 230 15.25 -28.74 8.86
#